data_5adc283dca2a278117c184cce0cf2243
#
_entry.id   5adc283dca2a278117c184cce0cf2243
#
_cell.length_a   1.000
_cell.length_b   1.000
_cell.length_c   1.000
_cell.angle_alpha   90.00
_cell.angle_beta   90.00
_cell.angle_gamma   90.00
#
_symmetry.space_group_name_H-M   'P 1'
#
loop_
_entity.id
_entity.type
_entity.pdbx_description
1 polymer ?
#
loop_
_entity_poly.entity_id
_entity_poly.type
_entity_poly.pdbx_seq_one_letter_code
_entity_poly.pdbx_strand_id
1 'polypeptide(L)'
;MQFLAEKGFNAIRFPFNHKSMLSTDPIELPGTLKAKFLRGLTYPQMFLRLAQHAAKYGILVMLTCHRTTPGAWPGDGLWHDKDISEEDVLDSWGIVADELCAQWNVFAVD
;
A
#
# COMPACT_ATOMS: atom_id res chain seq x y z
N MET A 1 -8.90 -8.27 9.13
CA MET A 1 -9.37 -9.08 7.96
C MET A 1 -10.51 -10.00 8.35
N GLN A 2 -10.37 -10.82 9.40
CA GLN A 2 -11.43 -11.73 9.84
C GLN A 2 -12.79 -11.03 10.02
N PHE A 3 -12.84 -9.95 10.77
CA PHE A 3 -14.06 -9.16 10.97
C PHE A 3 -14.71 -8.70 9.65
N LEU A 4 -13.89 -8.26 8.68
CA LEU A 4 -14.41 -7.84 7.37
C LEU A 4 -15.04 -9.00 6.61
N ALA A 5 -14.35 -10.16 6.59
CA ALA A 5 -14.90 -11.36 5.95
C ALA A 5 -16.20 -11.83 6.59
N GLU A 6 -16.28 -11.85 7.93
CA GLU A 6 -17.50 -12.18 8.69
C GLU A 6 -18.67 -11.24 8.41
N LYS A 7 -18.38 -9.99 8.03
CA LYS A 7 -19.37 -8.99 7.62
C LYS A 7 -19.70 -8.99 6.12
N GLY A 8 -19.15 -9.94 5.37
CA GLY A 8 -19.43 -10.12 3.94
C GLY A 8 -18.65 -9.20 3.01
N PHE A 9 -17.61 -8.51 3.50
CA PHE A 9 -16.71 -7.76 2.63
C PHE A 9 -15.81 -8.73 1.86
N ASN A 10 -15.78 -8.61 0.54
CA ASN A 10 -14.99 -9.44 -0.36
C ASN A 10 -13.85 -8.69 -1.05
N ALA A 11 -13.78 -7.37 -0.90
CA ALA A 11 -12.69 -6.55 -1.41
C ALA A 11 -12.41 -5.38 -0.46
N ILE A 12 -11.15 -4.93 -0.47
CA ILE A 12 -10.69 -3.75 0.28
C ILE A 12 -9.78 -2.91 -0.59
N ARG A 13 -9.73 -1.63 -0.29
CA ARG A 13 -8.87 -0.66 -0.95
C ARG A 13 -7.75 -0.25 -0.01
N PHE A 14 -6.52 -0.39 -0.46
CA PHE A 14 -5.32 0.01 0.28
C PHE A 14 -4.75 1.30 -0.32
N PRO A 15 -4.91 2.44 0.36
CA PRO A 15 -4.30 3.69 -0.07
C PRO A 15 -2.81 3.71 0.28
N PHE A 16 -1.98 4.20 -0.63
CA PHE A 16 -0.56 4.41 -0.41
C PHE A 16 -0.11 5.82 -0.86
N ASN A 17 1.15 6.15 -0.61
CA ASN A 17 1.80 7.35 -1.13
C ASN A 17 3.13 6.98 -1.80
N HIS A 18 3.51 7.74 -2.82
CA HIS A 18 4.71 7.47 -3.61
C HIS A 18 5.98 7.53 -2.78
N LYS A 19 6.17 8.58 -1.95
CA LYS A 19 7.38 8.75 -1.15
C LYS A 19 7.69 7.55 -0.26
N SER A 20 6.67 7.02 0.43
CA SER A 20 6.85 5.85 1.27
C SER A 20 7.08 4.58 0.46
N MET A 21 6.49 4.48 -0.75
CA MET A 21 6.69 3.34 -1.64
C MET A 21 8.14 3.25 -2.13
N LEU A 22 8.79 4.39 -2.37
CA LEU A 22 10.19 4.50 -2.78
C LEU A 22 11.18 4.27 -1.62
N SER A 23 10.72 4.34 -0.37
CA SER A 23 11.61 4.19 0.80
C SER A 23 12.05 2.75 1.00
N THR A 24 13.35 2.56 1.22
CA THR A 24 13.96 1.28 1.61
C THR A 24 14.05 1.10 3.12
N ASP A 25 13.69 2.12 3.90
CA ASP A 25 13.73 2.07 5.35
C ASP A 25 12.58 1.21 5.92
N PRO A 26 12.81 0.51 7.03
CA PRO A 26 11.74 -0.16 7.74
C PRO A 26 10.67 0.83 8.20
N ILE A 27 9.39 0.41 8.10
CA ILE A 27 8.26 1.22 8.56
C ILE A 27 8.30 1.41 10.08
N GLU A 28 8.01 2.63 10.53
CA GLU A 28 7.75 2.91 11.93
C GLU A 28 6.30 2.55 12.28
N LEU A 29 6.14 1.58 13.17
CA LEU A 29 4.82 1.19 13.66
C LEU A 29 4.54 1.86 14.99
N PRO A 30 3.33 2.45 15.19
CA PRO A 30 2.92 2.92 16.51
C PRO A 30 3.08 1.83 17.56
N GLY A 31 3.65 2.18 18.74
CA GLY A 31 3.90 1.22 19.82
C GLY A 31 2.62 0.50 20.30
N THR A 32 1.46 1.11 20.09
CA THR A 32 0.14 0.53 20.39
C THR A 32 -0.33 -0.52 19.39
N LEU A 33 0.31 -0.60 18.21
CA LEU A 33 -0.09 -1.54 17.17
C LEU A 33 0.35 -2.96 17.51
N LYS A 34 -0.62 -3.85 17.68
CA LYS A 34 -0.37 -5.28 18.00
C LYS A 34 0.13 -6.11 16.82
N ALA A 35 0.25 -5.52 15.64
CA ALA A 35 0.65 -6.20 14.39
C ALA A 35 2.16 -6.48 14.33
N LYS A 36 2.64 -7.34 15.23
CA LYS A 36 4.07 -7.71 15.32
C LYS A 36 4.63 -8.29 14.01
N PHE A 37 3.78 -8.87 13.18
CA PHE A 37 4.14 -9.48 11.90
C PHE A 37 4.54 -8.46 10.81
N LEU A 38 4.35 -7.16 11.07
CA LEU A 38 4.76 -6.06 10.18
C LEU A 38 6.11 -5.42 10.59
N ARG A 39 6.68 -5.81 11.72
CA ARG A 39 7.92 -5.19 12.21
C ARG A 39 9.10 -5.49 11.30
N GLY A 40 9.93 -4.47 11.04
CA GLY A 40 11.14 -4.58 10.24
C GLY A 40 10.89 -4.70 8.73
N LEU A 41 9.65 -4.57 8.29
CA LEU A 41 9.32 -4.56 6.87
C LEU A 41 9.47 -3.15 6.29
N THR A 42 9.85 -3.06 5.03
CA THR A 42 9.71 -1.82 4.25
C THR A 42 8.23 -1.57 3.93
N TYR A 43 7.92 -0.38 3.45
CA TYR A 43 6.54 -0.02 3.11
C TYR A 43 5.93 -0.94 2.03
N PRO A 44 6.61 -1.25 0.89
CA PRO A 44 6.09 -2.23 -0.08
C PRO A 44 5.88 -3.62 0.52
N GLN A 45 6.85 -4.11 1.32
CA GLN A 45 6.76 -5.41 1.99
C GLN A 45 5.58 -5.48 2.97
N MET A 46 5.27 -4.38 3.65
CA MET A 46 4.06 -4.28 4.50
C MET A 46 2.80 -4.51 3.67
N PHE A 47 2.68 -3.85 2.50
CA PHE A 47 1.51 -4.02 1.62
C PHE A 47 1.38 -5.46 1.12
N LEU A 48 2.48 -6.08 0.69
CA LEU A 48 2.49 -7.49 0.32
C LEU A 48 2.02 -8.38 1.49
N ARG A 49 2.53 -8.15 2.67
CA ARG A 49 2.14 -8.91 3.87
C ARG A 49 0.67 -8.74 4.22
N LEU A 50 0.14 -7.52 4.08
CA LEU A 50 -1.29 -7.25 4.29
C LEU A 50 -2.16 -7.91 3.21
N ALA A 51 -1.74 -7.88 1.94
CA ALA A 51 -2.43 -8.57 0.86
C ALA A 51 -2.45 -10.08 1.08
N GLN A 52 -1.32 -10.69 1.44
CA GLN A 52 -1.23 -12.11 1.80
C GLN A 52 -2.15 -12.46 3.00
N HIS A 53 -2.27 -11.54 3.96
CA HIS A 53 -3.18 -11.74 5.08
C HIS A 53 -4.65 -11.64 4.66
N ALA A 54 -4.99 -10.73 3.76
CA ALA A 54 -6.33 -10.60 3.17
C ALA A 54 -6.71 -11.86 2.35
N ALA A 55 -5.75 -12.41 1.60
CA ALA A 55 -5.92 -13.63 0.81
C ALA A 55 -6.40 -14.83 1.62
N LYS A 56 -5.95 -14.96 2.89
CA LYS A 56 -6.38 -16.04 3.80
C LYS A 56 -7.87 -16.02 4.10
N TYR A 57 -8.52 -14.89 3.90
CA TYR A 57 -9.96 -14.67 4.12
C TYR A 57 -10.73 -14.48 2.81
N GLY A 58 -10.10 -14.76 1.66
CA GLY A 58 -10.73 -14.60 0.35
C GLY A 58 -11.02 -13.14 -0.03
N ILE A 59 -10.32 -12.17 0.59
CA ILE A 59 -10.53 -10.74 0.36
C ILE A 59 -9.59 -10.28 -0.75
N LEU A 60 -10.16 -9.68 -1.79
CA LEU A 60 -9.44 -9.00 -2.87
C LEU A 60 -8.89 -7.66 -2.41
N VAL A 61 -7.78 -7.23 -3.02
CA VAL A 61 -7.10 -5.97 -2.69
C VAL A 61 -6.98 -5.10 -3.94
N MET A 62 -7.41 -3.87 -3.84
CA MET A 62 -7.15 -2.81 -4.81
C MET A 62 -6.15 -1.83 -4.20
N LEU A 63 -5.10 -1.49 -4.94
CA LEU A 63 -4.10 -0.52 -4.53
C LEU A 63 -4.44 0.84 -5.14
N THR A 64 -4.35 1.89 -4.37
CA THR A 64 -4.65 3.23 -4.84
C THR A 64 -3.65 4.25 -4.33
N CYS A 65 -3.13 5.08 -5.23
CA CYS A 65 -2.32 6.20 -4.80
C CYS A 65 -3.22 7.36 -4.39
N HIS A 66 -3.20 7.70 -3.10
CA HIS A 66 -3.98 8.82 -2.57
C HIS A 66 -3.17 10.10 -2.43
N ARG A 67 -1.85 9.99 -2.32
CA ARG A 67 -0.98 11.11 -1.99
C ARG A 67 0.41 10.91 -2.56
N THR A 68 1.08 11.97 -2.87
CA THR A 68 2.49 11.95 -3.26
C THR A 68 3.38 11.67 -2.05
N THR A 69 3.11 12.33 -0.91
CA THR A 69 3.87 12.19 0.35
C THR A 69 2.96 11.92 1.54
N PRO A 70 3.48 11.36 2.67
CA PRO A 70 2.71 11.22 3.90
C PRO A 70 2.18 12.59 4.36
N GLY A 71 0.90 12.68 4.65
CA GLY A 71 0.27 13.90 5.15
C GLY A 71 -0.04 14.97 4.10
N ALA A 72 0.50 14.88 2.89
CA ALA A 72 0.10 15.77 1.82
C ALA A 72 -1.38 15.54 1.46
N TRP A 73 -2.13 16.61 1.37
CA TRP A 73 -3.44 16.58 0.73
C TRP A 73 -3.23 16.87 -0.75
N PRO A 74 -4.03 16.32 -1.67
CA PRO A 74 -3.92 16.65 -3.09
C PRO A 74 -4.01 18.17 -3.24
N GLY A 75 -2.87 18.81 -3.58
CA GLY A 75 -2.78 20.25 -3.77
C GLY A 75 -3.41 20.66 -5.09
N ASP A 76 -2.59 20.74 -6.12
CA ASP A 76 -2.98 21.27 -7.44
C ASP A 76 -3.73 20.24 -8.32
N GLY A 77 -4.04 19.06 -7.78
CA GLY A 77 -4.74 17.99 -8.51
C GLY A 77 -3.85 17.26 -9.53
N LEU A 78 -2.55 17.52 -9.52
CA LEU A 78 -1.59 16.79 -10.36
C LEU A 78 -1.17 15.48 -9.70
N TRP A 79 -0.79 14.52 -10.52
CA TRP A 79 -0.30 13.20 -10.08
C TRP A 79 1.16 13.21 -9.62
N HIS A 80 1.86 14.34 -9.75
CA HIS A 80 3.20 14.63 -9.25
C HIS A 80 3.23 16.00 -8.59
N ASP A 81 4.29 16.33 -7.87
CA ASP A 81 4.50 17.64 -7.25
C ASP A 81 5.99 17.99 -7.14
N LYS A 82 6.32 19.08 -6.41
CA LYS A 82 7.70 19.53 -6.22
C LYS A 82 8.57 18.53 -5.43
N ASP A 83 7.97 17.67 -4.65
CA ASP A 83 8.65 16.71 -3.76
C ASP A 83 8.70 15.29 -4.36
N ILE A 84 7.85 15.01 -5.35
CA ILE A 84 7.73 13.74 -6.07
C ILE A 84 7.61 14.05 -7.56
N SER A 85 8.65 13.74 -8.30
CA SER A 85 8.72 13.93 -9.75
C SER A 85 7.88 12.91 -10.52
N GLU A 86 7.70 13.11 -11.82
CA GLU A 86 7.06 12.13 -12.70
C GLU A 86 7.83 10.80 -12.72
N GLU A 87 9.17 10.86 -12.69
CA GLU A 87 10.03 9.67 -12.63
C GLU A 87 9.82 8.90 -11.32
N ASP A 88 9.76 9.61 -10.18
CA ASP A 88 9.45 9.00 -8.87
C ASP A 88 8.10 8.29 -8.87
N VAL A 89 7.11 8.85 -9.54
CA VAL A 89 5.79 8.21 -9.66
C VAL A 89 5.89 6.91 -10.47
N LEU A 90 6.58 6.94 -11.60
CA LEU A 90 6.80 5.74 -12.42
C LEU A 90 7.57 4.66 -11.66
N ASP A 91 8.64 5.03 -10.97
CA ASP A 91 9.43 4.11 -10.15
C ASP A 91 8.60 3.51 -9.01
N SER A 92 7.80 4.32 -8.34
CA SER A 92 6.88 3.86 -7.30
C SER A 92 5.87 2.83 -7.83
N TRP A 93 5.29 3.06 -9.00
CA TRP A 93 4.40 2.09 -9.64
C TRP A 93 5.15 0.84 -10.11
N GLY A 94 6.42 0.97 -10.54
CA GLY A 94 7.31 -0.15 -10.83
C GLY A 94 7.46 -1.07 -9.61
N ILE A 95 7.75 -0.50 -8.44
CA ILE A 95 7.85 -1.25 -7.17
C ILE A 95 6.51 -1.94 -6.83
N VAL A 96 5.38 -1.26 -7.02
CA VAL A 96 4.05 -1.86 -6.81
C VAL A 96 3.86 -3.07 -7.72
N ALA A 97 4.24 -2.95 -9.00
CA ALA A 97 4.12 -4.04 -9.96
C ALA A 97 5.01 -5.23 -9.58
N ASP A 98 6.26 -4.99 -9.26
CA ASP A 98 7.24 -6.04 -8.94
C ASP A 98 6.91 -6.78 -7.65
N GLU A 99 6.52 -6.05 -6.60
CA GLU A 99 6.29 -6.63 -5.27
C GLU A 99 4.88 -7.22 -5.10
N LEU A 100 3.88 -6.67 -5.77
CA LEU A 100 2.47 -6.93 -5.42
C LEU A 100 1.65 -7.59 -6.54
N CYS A 101 1.98 -7.38 -7.82
CA CYS A 101 1.14 -7.89 -8.92
C CYS A 101 1.16 -9.42 -9.05
N ALA A 102 2.18 -10.11 -8.53
CA ALA A 102 2.21 -11.57 -8.47
C ALA A 102 1.29 -12.15 -7.38
N GLN A 103 0.80 -11.32 -6.45
CA GLN A 103 -0.10 -11.75 -5.39
C GLN A 103 -1.52 -11.87 -5.94
N TRP A 104 -2.06 -13.09 -6.00
CA TRP A 104 -3.30 -13.44 -6.73
C TRP A 104 -4.53 -12.59 -6.38
N ASN A 105 -4.63 -12.11 -5.14
CA ASN A 105 -5.77 -11.32 -4.69
C ASN A 105 -5.57 -9.80 -4.85
N VAL A 106 -4.45 -9.36 -5.38
CA VAL A 106 -4.29 -7.98 -5.86
C VAL A 106 -4.85 -7.90 -7.26
N PHE A 107 -6.03 -7.32 -7.41
CA PHE A 107 -6.82 -7.41 -8.64
C PHE A 107 -6.89 -6.11 -9.44
N ALA A 108 -6.57 -4.99 -8.81
CA ALA A 108 -6.65 -3.67 -9.45
C ALA A 108 -5.69 -2.66 -8.81
N VAL A 109 -5.37 -1.66 -9.59
CA VAL A 109 -4.67 -0.42 -9.19
C VAL A 109 -5.49 0.79 -9.63
N ASP A 110 -5.39 1.90 -8.86
CA ASP A 110 -6.13 3.15 -9.10
C ASP A 110 -5.27 4.36 -8.74
#